data_fb86a3a6b03cefb1739834214ccd6565
#
_entry.id   fb86a3a6b03cefb1739834214ccd6565
#
_cell.length_a   1.000
_cell.length_b   1.000
_cell.length_c   1.000
_cell.angle_alpha   90.00
_cell.angle_beta   90.00
_cell.angle_gamma   90.00
#
_symmetry.space_group_name_H-M   'P 1'
#
loop_
_entity.id
_entity.type
_entity.pdbx_description
1 polymer ?
#
loop_
_entity_poly.entity_id
_entity_poly.type
_entity_poly.pdbx_seq_one_letter_code
_entity_poly.pdbx_strand_id
1 'polypeptide(L)'
;MGWLSRLLGREGADDDSPVAPRMLDQDARRAQLGELEAALEELVTAMDSPPSPVENPGWVGRIKDYNHHLGTTTMLQKQPVTREALVELTAGMRPLFTTGQPVPAGLEHLVPLSDRVITLTRQLEEPLPSEA
;
A
#
# COMPACT_ATOMS: atom_id res chain seq x y z
N MET A 1 -29.78 -12.61 22.96
CA MET A 1 -29.16 -12.73 22.50
C MET A 1 -28.69 -12.23 21.91
N GLY A 2 -29.66 -12.87 22.02
CA GLY A 2 -29.10 -12.65 21.77
C GLY A 2 -29.36 -12.37 21.06
N TRP A 3 -29.38 -12.28 21.33
CA TRP A 3 -29.52 -12.13 20.97
C TRP A 3 -29.37 -12.29 20.67
N LEU A 4 -29.58 -12.08 20.81
CA LEU A 4 -29.31 -12.38 20.60
C LEU A 4 -28.98 -12.65 20.15
N SER A 5 -29.46 -12.87 20.59
CA SER A 5 -28.86 -13.18 20.34
C SER A 5 -28.86 -13.18 19.66
N ARG A 6 -29.15 -13.48 19.91
CA ARG A 6 -29.11 -13.54 19.63
C ARG A 6 -28.85 -13.63 19.13
N LEU A 7 -29.41 -13.56 19.34
CA LEU A 7 -29.13 -13.78 19.09
C LEU A 7 -28.88 -14.11 18.83
N LEU A 8 -29.30 -14.08 19.24
CA LEU A 8 -28.72 -14.55 19.16
C LEU A 8 -28.19 -14.83 18.68
N GLY A 9 -29.01 -14.88 19.25
CA GLY A 9 -28.06 -15.21 18.98
C GLY A 9 -27.85 -15.51 18.38
N ARG A 10 -27.79 -15.93 18.22
CA ARG A 10 -27.38 -16.30 17.77
C ARG A 10 -26.74 -16.65 17.40
N GLU A 11 -26.93 -16.50 17.68
CA GLU A 11 -26.13 -16.89 17.34
C GLU A 11 -25.26 -17.10 16.78
N GLY A 12 -26.00 -17.33 17.53
CA GLY A 12 -24.86 -17.56 17.10
C GLY A 12 -24.35 -17.76 16.40
N ALA A 13 -24.65 -17.88 16.41
CA ALA A 13 -23.92 -18.01 15.73
C ALA A 13 -23.46 -18.12 15.08
N ASP A 14 -23.64 -18.22 14.94
CA ASP A 14 -22.93 -18.27 14.29
C ASP A 14 -22.41 -18.49 13.73
N ASP A 15 -22.69 -18.82 13.82
CA ASP A 15 -22.00 -18.99 13.19
C ASP A 15 -21.87 -19.33 12.40
N ASP A 16 -22.28 -19.33 12.05
CA ASP A 16 -21.93 -19.47 11.20
C ASP A 16 -21.86 -19.05 10.62
N SER A 17 -22.13 -19.16 10.65
CA SER A 17 -21.86 -18.39 10.21
C SER A 17 -21.28 -17.68 9.66
N PRO A 18 -22.08 -17.11 9.41
CA PRO A 18 -21.37 -16.28 8.45
C PRO A 18 -19.95 -16.12 8.85
N VAL A 19 -19.15 -15.96 7.84
CA VAL A 19 -17.75 -15.84 8.11
C VAL A 19 -17.51 -14.47 8.73
N ALA A 20 -17.05 -14.43 9.97
CA ALA A 20 -16.61 -13.19 10.57
C ALA A 20 -15.43 -12.64 9.77
N PRO A 21 -15.35 -11.32 9.58
CA PRO A 21 -14.19 -10.75 8.92
C PRO A 21 -12.92 -11.19 9.62
N ARG A 22 -11.98 -11.68 8.85
CA ARG A 22 -10.71 -12.12 9.44
C ARG A 22 -9.90 -10.90 9.81
N MET A 23 -9.28 -10.97 10.96
CA MET A 23 -8.44 -9.88 11.42
C MET A 23 -7.13 -9.88 10.67
N LEU A 24 -6.66 -8.68 10.33
CA LEU A 24 -5.37 -8.54 9.71
C LEU A 24 -4.26 -8.87 10.71
N ASP A 25 -3.19 -9.46 10.20
CA ASP A 25 -1.98 -9.70 11.00
C ASP A 25 -1.25 -8.37 11.17
N GLN A 26 -1.46 -7.72 12.31
CA GLN A 26 -0.97 -6.37 12.54
C GLN A 26 0.54 -6.27 12.41
N ASP A 27 1.28 -7.20 13.00
CA ASP A 27 2.74 -7.15 12.96
C ASP A 27 3.26 -7.36 11.55
N ALA A 28 2.70 -8.35 10.85
CA ALA A 28 3.11 -8.62 9.46
C ALA A 28 2.76 -7.48 8.54
N ARG A 29 1.58 -6.88 8.71
CA ARG A 29 1.16 -5.74 7.87
C ARG A 29 2.01 -4.51 8.14
N ARG A 30 2.36 -4.25 9.41
CA ARG A 30 3.27 -3.15 9.72
C ARG A 30 4.65 -3.36 9.12
N ALA A 31 5.13 -4.59 9.10
CA ALA A 31 6.41 -4.90 8.45
C ALA A 31 6.35 -4.63 6.95
N GLN A 32 5.24 -5.02 6.29
CA GLN A 32 5.05 -4.73 4.87
C GLN A 32 5.01 -3.22 4.62
N LEU A 33 4.31 -2.48 5.46
CA LEU A 33 4.24 -1.03 5.34
C LEU A 33 5.61 -0.38 5.54
N GLY A 34 6.42 -0.91 6.45
CA GLY A 34 7.78 -0.42 6.66
C GLY A 34 8.66 -0.63 5.45
N GLU A 35 8.52 -1.77 4.77
CA GLU A 35 9.25 -2.01 3.54
C GLU A 35 8.79 -1.07 2.42
N LEU A 36 7.49 -0.85 2.31
CA LEU A 36 6.96 0.08 1.32
C LEU A 36 7.42 1.51 1.60
N GLU A 37 7.45 1.90 2.88
CA GLU A 37 7.94 3.23 3.26
C GLU A 37 9.38 3.42 2.79
N ALA A 38 10.24 2.45 3.03
CA ALA A 38 11.65 2.53 2.62
C ALA A 38 11.77 2.60 1.10
N ALA A 39 10.96 1.83 0.37
CA ALA A 39 10.98 1.83 -1.09
C ALA A 39 10.50 3.17 -1.65
N LEU A 40 9.46 3.75 -1.04
CA LEU A 40 8.95 5.06 -1.46
C LEU A 40 9.96 6.17 -1.19
N GLU A 41 10.65 6.12 -0.05
CA GLU A 41 11.69 7.11 0.25
C GLU A 41 12.81 7.05 -0.78
N GLU A 42 13.22 5.84 -1.12
CA GLU A 42 14.28 5.67 -2.10
C GLU A 42 13.86 6.19 -3.47
N LEU A 43 12.64 5.87 -3.89
CA LEU A 43 12.12 6.32 -5.18
C LEU A 43 12.00 7.85 -5.22
N VAL A 44 11.40 8.45 -4.20
CA VAL A 44 11.22 9.91 -4.15
C VAL A 44 12.57 10.63 -4.15
N THR A 45 13.53 10.13 -3.38
CA THR A 45 14.86 10.73 -3.33
C THR A 45 15.51 10.68 -4.70
N ALA A 46 15.40 9.56 -5.40
CA ALA A 46 15.99 9.43 -6.74
C ALA A 46 15.26 10.31 -7.76
N MET A 47 13.94 10.44 -7.64
CA MET A 47 13.16 11.30 -8.53
C MET A 47 13.49 12.78 -8.34
N ASP A 48 13.88 13.18 -7.13
CA ASP A 48 14.18 14.57 -6.81
C ASP A 48 15.66 14.88 -6.97
N SER A 49 16.37 14.10 -7.76
CA SER A 49 17.83 14.24 -7.97
C SER A 49 18.15 14.15 -9.45
N PRO A 50 19.20 14.89 -9.92
CA PRO A 50 19.63 14.75 -11.31
C PRO A 50 19.98 13.29 -11.60
N PRO A 51 19.71 12.81 -12.83
CA PRO A 51 19.27 13.54 -14.02
C PRO A 51 17.76 13.68 -14.18
N SER A 52 16.97 13.46 -13.13
CA SER A 52 15.53 13.61 -13.20
C SER A 52 15.12 15.02 -13.54
N PRO A 53 14.01 15.23 -14.29
CA PRO A 53 13.57 16.57 -14.71
C PRO A 53 12.83 17.30 -13.58
N VAL A 54 13.58 17.70 -12.55
CA VAL A 54 13.03 18.23 -11.30
C VAL A 54 12.28 19.55 -11.46
N GLU A 55 12.42 20.21 -12.62
CA GLU A 55 11.71 21.47 -12.90
C GLU A 55 10.46 21.26 -13.74
N ASN A 56 10.21 20.05 -14.21
CA ASN A 56 9.04 19.76 -15.01
C ASN A 56 7.81 19.65 -14.10
N PRO A 57 6.74 20.45 -14.33
CA PRO A 57 5.56 20.44 -13.44
C PRO A 57 4.90 19.08 -13.31
N GLY A 58 4.84 18.31 -14.40
CA GLY A 58 4.27 16.96 -14.34
C GLY A 58 5.10 16.03 -13.47
N TRP A 59 6.41 16.15 -13.55
CA TRP A 59 7.32 15.36 -12.72
C TRP A 59 7.20 15.75 -11.24
N VAL A 60 7.14 17.05 -10.96
CA VAL A 60 6.93 17.56 -9.60
C VAL A 60 5.63 17.00 -9.04
N GLY A 61 4.57 16.95 -9.86
CA GLY A 61 3.29 16.37 -9.44
C GLY A 61 3.42 14.91 -9.07
N ARG A 62 4.21 14.14 -9.83
CA ARG A 62 4.44 12.73 -9.52
C ARG A 62 5.21 12.56 -8.21
N ILE A 63 6.20 13.42 -7.98
CA ILE A 63 6.93 13.41 -6.71
C ILE A 63 5.98 13.68 -5.55
N LYS A 64 5.07 14.65 -5.71
CA LYS A 64 4.09 14.96 -4.66
C LYS A 64 3.16 13.79 -4.39
N ASP A 65 2.73 13.08 -5.43
CA ASP A 65 1.88 11.92 -5.25
C ASP A 65 2.58 10.83 -4.44
N TYR A 66 3.83 10.52 -4.77
CA TYR A 66 4.57 9.50 -4.03
C TYR A 66 4.88 9.96 -2.61
N ASN A 67 5.15 11.25 -2.40
CA ASN A 67 5.33 11.79 -1.06
C ASN A 67 4.06 11.68 -0.22
N HIS A 68 2.91 11.88 -0.85
CA HIS A 68 1.63 11.70 -0.16
C HIS A 68 1.47 10.25 0.28
N HIS A 69 1.75 9.30 -0.60
CA HIS A 69 1.69 7.88 -0.26
C HIS A 69 2.69 7.51 0.82
N LEU A 70 3.88 8.13 0.77
CA LEU A 70 4.89 7.92 1.79
C LEU A 70 4.39 8.36 3.16
N GLY A 71 3.80 9.56 3.23
CA GLY A 71 3.23 10.07 4.48
C GLY A 71 2.11 9.18 5.01
N THR A 72 1.22 8.71 4.13
CA THR A 72 0.15 7.80 4.50
C THR A 72 0.72 6.49 5.04
N THR A 73 1.71 5.93 4.34
CA THR A 73 2.34 4.67 4.73
C THR A 73 2.99 4.78 6.11
N THR A 74 3.67 5.90 6.36
CA THR A 74 4.28 6.17 7.66
C THR A 74 3.22 6.25 8.75
N MET A 75 2.14 6.96 8.48
CA MET A 75 1.06 7.13 9.47
C MET A 75 0.37 5.83 9.80
N LEU A 76 0.14 4.98 8.80
CA LEU A 76 -0.56 3.71 9.00
C LEU A 76 0.22 2.76 9.91
N GLN A 77 1.53 2.91 10.01
CA GLN A 77 2.33 2.07 10.92
C GLN A 77 2.13 2.43 12.38
N LYS A 78 1.56 3.60 12.65
CA LYS A 78 1.42 4.13 14.02
C LYS A 78 0.04 3.90 14.62
N GLN A 79 -0.83 3.19 13.89
CA GLN A 79 -2.19 2.93 14.32
C GLN A 79 -2.57 1.52 13.89
N PRO A 80 -3.70 0.98 14.40
CA PRO A 80 -4.15 -0.34 13.96
C PRO A 80 -4.39 -0.32 12.45
N VAL A 81 -3.87 -1.32 11.75
CA VAL A 81 -4.00 -1.43 10.31
C VAL A 81 -5.38 -2.00 9.99
N THR A 82 -6.13 -1.32 9.13
CA THR A 82 -7.45 -1.77 8.69
C THR A 82 -7.42 -2.11 7.22
N ARG A 83 -8.34 -2.97 6.80
CA ARG A 83 -8.47 -3.34 5.40
C ARG A 83 -8.79 -2.11 4.54
N GLU A 84 -9.68 -1.25 5.03
CA GLU A 84 -10.06 -0.03 4.29
C GLU A 84 -8.86 0.87 4.04
N ALA A 85 -7.99 1.04 5.05
CA ALA A 85 -6.81 1.86 4.89
C ALA A 85 -5.86 1.27 3.85
N LEU A 86 -5.69 -0.06 3.85
CA LEU A 86 -4.85 -0.72 2.86
C LEU A 86 -5.43 -0.58 1.45
N VAL A 87 -6.75 -0.72 1.32
CA VAL A 87 -7.40 -0.57 0.01
C VAL A 87 -7.21 0.84 -0.53
N GLU A 88 -7.37 1.86 0.32
CA GLU A 88 -7.18 3.24 -0.11
C GLU A 88 -5.74 3.50 -0.55
N LEU A 89 -4.78 3.00 0.23
CA LEU A 89 -3.37 3.19 -0.10
C LEU A 89 -3.01 2.52 -1.42
N THR A 90 -3.43 1.26 -1.60
CA THR A 90 -3.04 0.49 -2.77
C THR A 90 -3.76 0.95 -4.03
N ALA A 91 -5.00 1.41 -3.90
CA ALA A 91 -5.78 1.87 -5.05
C ALA A 91 -5.17 3.10 -5.72
N GLY A 92 -4.49 3.95 -4.95
CA GLY A 92 -3.89 5.16 -5.48
C GLY A 92 -2.47 4.99 -5.99
N MET A 93 -1.86 3.83 -5.76
CA MET A 93 -0.46 3.63 -6.11
C MET A 93 -0.32 3.25 -7.57
N ARG A 94 0.49 4.00 -8.31
CA ARG A 94 0.69 3.78 -9.74
C ARG A 94 2.16 3.67 -10.06
N PRO A 95 2.53 2.86 -11.06
CA PRO A 95 3.93 2.82 -11.49
C PRO A 95 4.34 4.16 -12.07
N LEU A 96 5.63 4.47 -11.95
CA LEU A 96 6.18 5.72 -12.48
C LEU A 96 6.11 5.74 -14.01
N PHE A 97 6.38 4.60 -14.62
CA PHE A 97 6.36 4.47 -16.08
C PHE A 97 5.29 3.49 -16.49
N THR A 98 4.56 3.84 -17.57
CA THR A 98 3.52 2.97 -18.10
C THR A 98 4.15 1.76 -18.78
N THR A 99 3.63 0.58 -18.47
CA THR A 99 4.09 -0.67 -19.08
C THR A 99 3.95 -0.59 -20.60
N GLY A 100 5.01 -0.96 -21.30
CA GLY A 100 5.02 -0.94 -22.75
C GLY A 100 5.38 0.40 -23.38
N GLN A 101 5.57 1.44 -22.56
CA GLN A 101 6.03 2.73 -23.04
C GLN A 101 7.55 2.86 -22.88
N PRO A 102 8.21 3.54 -23.81
CA PRO A 102 9.66 3.74 -23.65
C PRO A 102 9.96 4.60 -22.41
N VAL A 103 11.01 4.21 -21.70
CA VAL A 103 11.49 5.00 -20.56
C VAL A 103 12.39 6.10 -21.12
N PRO A 104 12.20 7.37 -20.70
CA PRO A 104 13.07 8.46 -21.15
C PRO A 104 14.53 8.17 -20.83
N ALA A 105 15.41 8.56 -21.74
CA ALA A 105 16.84 8.37 -21.57
C ALA A 105 17.32 9.08 -20.30
N GLY A 106 18.13 8.38 -19.52
CA GLY A 106 18.67 8.91 -18.28
C GLY A 106 17.80 8.60 -17.05
N LEU A 107 16.61 8.01 -17.25
CA LEU A 107 15.71 7.67 -16.15
C LEU A 107 15.58 6.18 -15.92
N GLU A 108 16.37 5.37 -16.63
CA GLU A 108 16.27 3.91 -16.55
C GLU A 108 16.53 3.40 -15.13
N HIS A 109 17.33 4.09 -14.36
CA HIS A 109 17.66 3.68 -12.99
C HIS A 109 16.45 3.77 -12.06
N LEU A 110 15.40 4.47 -12.46
CA LEU A 110 14.18 4.58 -11.65
C LEU A 110 13.24 3.40 -11.84
N VAL A 111 13.42 2.63 -12.93
CA VAL A 111 12.54 1.50 -13.23
C VAL A 111 12.51 0.47 -12.09
N PRO A 112 13.67 -0.05 -11.61
CA PRO A 112 13.63 -1.04 -10.53
C PRO A 112 13.08 -0.45 -9.23
N LEU A 113 13.28 0.86 -8.98
CA LEU A 113 12.72 1.50 -7.79
C LEU A 113 11.19 1.57 -7.86
N SER A 114 10.67 1.96 -9.02
CA SER A 114 9.23 1.96 -9.25
C SER A 114 8.64 0.56 -9.16
N ASP A 115 9.29 -0.41 -9.79
CA ASP A 115 8.83 -1.80 -9.78
C ASP A 115 8.76 -2.35 -8.37
N ARG A 116 9.74 -2.01 -7.52
CA ARG A 116 9.74 -2.45 -6.13
C ARG A 116 8.55 -1.88 -5.36
N VAL A 117 8.26 -0.59 -5.54
CA VAL A 117 7.10 0.04 -4.91
C VAL A 117 5.82 -0.69 -5.32
N ILE A 118 5.66 -1.00 -6.60
CA ILE A 118 4.45 -1.66 -7.08
C ILE A 118 4.36 -3.10 -6.56
N THR A 119 5.48 -3.82 -6.53
CA THR A 119 5.51 -5.19 -6.00
C THR A 119 5.08 -5.21 -4.53
N LEU A 120 5.64 -4.29 -3.72
CA LEU A 120 5.31 -4.21 -2.31
C LEU A 120 3.85 -3.78 -2.10
N THR A 121 3.35 -2.90 -2.97
CA THR A 121 1.94 -2.49 -2.93
C THR A 121 1.02 -3.67 -3.18
N ARG A 122 1.34 -4.51 -4.16
CA ARG A 122 0.53 -5.69 -4.48
C ARG A 122 0.53 -6.69 -3.35
N GLN A 123 1.64 -6.82 -2.64
CA GLN A 123 1.68 -7.71 -1.47
C GLN A 123 0.70 -7.28 -0.39
N LEU A 124 0.45 -5.98 -0.27
CA LEU A 124 -0.55 -5.48 0.67
C LEU A 124 -1.98 -5.83 0.26
N GLU A 125 -2.21 -6.07 -1.03
CA GLU A 125 -3.54 -6.42 -1.53
C GLU A 125 -3.87 -7.90 -1.32
N GLU A 126 -2.87 -8.71 -1.07
CA GLU A 126 -3.04 -10.16 -0.96
C GLU A 126 -3.22 -10.57 0.49
N PRO A 127 -4.13 -11.53 0.75
CA PRO A 127 -4.26 -12.05 2.13
C PRO A 127 -3.00 -12.81 2.53
N LEU A 128 -2.67 -12.72 3.81
CA LEU A 128 -1.53 -13.45 4.36
C LEU A 128 -2.01 -14.80 4.92
N PRO A 129 -1.13 -15.82 4.92
CA PRO A 129 -1.50 -17.12 5.50
C PRO A 129 -1.97 -16.99 6.95
N SER A 130 -1.37 -16.09 7.72
CA SER A 130 -1.74 -15.86 9.11
C SER A 130 -3.12 -15.20 9.26
N GLU A 131 -3.70 -14.71 8.17
CA GLU A 131 -5.03 -14.10 8.17
C GLU A 131 -6.10 -15.06 7.67
N ALA A 132 -5.69 -16.23 7.26
CA ALA A 132 -6.60 -17.24 6.71
C ALA A 132 -7.38 -17.98 7.79
#